data_8149f33dd7fb7d21f6244c4632d596ab
#
_entry.id   8149f33dd7fb7d21f6244c4632d596ab
#
_cell.length_a   1.000
_cell.length_b   1.000
_cell.length_c   1.000
_cell.angle_alpha   90.00
_cell.angle_beta   90.00
_cell.angle_gamma   90.00
#
_symmetry.space_group_name_H-M   'P 1'
#
loop_
_entity.id
_entity.type
_entity.pdbx_description
1 polymer ?
#
loop_
_entity_poly.entity_id
_entity_poly.type
_entity_poly.pdbx_seq_one_letter_code
_entity_poly.pdbx_strand_id
1 'polypeptide(L)'
;NNCNKKAGAKRGPKPKGKGAHNELIVELADDINAQKTGKVIAGGRLPEKLIKTPLGTKSGRRPDILVELADGSWFGINVGKLTPGGIPVKREIEALCDLVEAGIPMVFVPYG
;
A
#
# COMPACT_ATOMS: atom_id res chain seq x y z
N ASN A 1 -10.26 14.56 -10.43
CA ASN A 1 -10.13 13.43 -9.54
C ASN A 1 -9.18 13.73 -8.39
N ASN A 2 -9.65 13.59 -7.16
CA ASN A 2 -8.92 14.00 -5.96
C ASN A 2 -8.17 12.87 -5.27
N CYS A 3 -8.13 11.67 -5.85
CA CYS A 3 -7.57 10.52 -5.15
C CYS A 3 -6.09 10.69 -4.80
N ASN A 4 -5.30 11.32 -5.66
CA ASN A 4 -3.89 11.50 -5.41
C ASN A 4 -3.59 12.47 -4.25
N LYS A 5 -4.56 13.28 -3.84
CA LYS A 5 -4.42 14.13 -2.66
C LYS A 5 -4.59 13.36 -1.36
N LYS A 6 -5.16 12.18 -1.42
CA LYS A 6 -5.41 11.33 -0.25
C LYS A 6 -4.32 10.29 -0.06
N ALA A 7 -3.42 10.14 -1.02
CA ALA A 7 -2.31 9.21 -0.89
C ALA A 7 -1.23 9.86 -0.04
N GLY A 8 -1.21 9.52 1.23
CA GLY A 8 -0.17 9.99 2.14
C GLY A 8 1.13 9.24 1.89
N ALA A 9 2.25 9.92 1.99
CA ALA A 9 3.55 9.29 1.89
C ALA A 9 4.25 9.38 3.23
N LYS A 10 4.64 8.24 3.77
CA LYS A 10 5.47 8.17 4.97
C LYS A 10 6.88 7.79 4.55
N ARG A 11 7.88 8.41 5.18
CA ARG A 11 9.24 7.97 4.97
C ARG A 11 9.48 6.68 5.74
N GLY A 12 9.80 5.64 4.99
CA GLY A 12 10.26 4.40 5.55
C GLY A 12 11.78 4.32 5.56
N PRO A 13 12.35 3.23 6.06
CA PRO A 13 13.78 2.97 5.90
C PRO A 13 14.15 2.97 4.43
N LYS A 14 15.43 3.19 4.13
CA LYS A 14 15.92 3.20 2.75
C LYS A 14 16.65 1.89 2.47
N PRO A 15 15.93 0.81 2.18
CA PRO A 15 16.57 -0.46 1.88
C PRO A 15 17.32 -0.35 0.56
N LYS A 16 18.39 -1.12 0.43
CA LYS A 16 19.24 -1.14 -0.75
C LYS A 16 19.34 -2.57 -1.28
N GLY A 17 19.53 -2.68 -2.58
CA GLY A 17 19.76 -3.97 -3.24
C GLY A 17 18.48 -4.63 -3.74
N LYS A 18 18.66 -5.81 -4.32
CA LYS A 18 17.54 -6.61 -4.83
C LYS A 18 16.67 -7.05 -3.68
N GLY A 19 15.36 -7.03 -3.88
CA GLY A 19 14.43 -7.45 -2.86
C GLY A 19 14.11 -6.38 -1.83
N ALA A 20 14.69 -5.18 -1.96
CA ALA A 20 14.44 -4.09 -1.02
C ALA A 20 12.96 -3.79 -0.86
N HIS A 21 12.20 -3.83 -1.94
CA HIS A 21 10.75 -3.62 -1.93
C HIS A 21 10.06 -4.68 -1.06
N ASN A 22 10.37 -5.95 -1.28
CA ASN A 22 9.77 -7.04 -0.54
C ASN A 22 10.19 -7.05 0.93
N GLU A 23 11.46 -6.73 1.20
CA GLU A 23 11.95 -6.65 2.57
C GLU A 23 11.20 -5.59 3.38
N LEU A 24 10.98 -4.42 2.77
CA LEU A 24 10.24 -3.36 3.43
C LEU A 24 8.78 -3.76 3.67
N ILE A 25 8.15 -4.43 2.72
CA ILE A 25 6.78 -4.92 2.87
C ILE A 25 6.68 -5.87 4.07
N VAL A 26 7.59 -6.83 4.18
CA VAL A 26 7.57 -7.79 5.28
C VAL A 26 7.81 -7.10 6.61
N GLU A 27 8.75 -6.16 6.66
CA GLU A 27 9.05 -5.41 7.87
C GLU A 27 7.85 -4.59 8.34
N LEU A 28 7.18 -3.90 7.42
CA LEU A 28 5.98 -3.12 7.74
C LEU A 28 4.86 -4.02 8.24
N ALA A 29 4.66 -5.17 7.62
CA ALA A 29 3.63 -6.12 8.03
C ALA A 29 3.90 -6.63 9.44
N ASP A 30 5.16 -6.99 9.74
CA ASP A 30 5.54 -7.46 11.07
C ASP A 30 5.33 -6.37 12.12
N ASP A 31 5.66 -5.12 11.80
CA ASP A 31 5.47 -3.99 12.71
C ASP A 31 3.99 -3.76 13.02
N ILE A 32 3.13 -3.83 12.01
CA ILE A 32 1.69 -3.66 12.20
C ILE A 32 1.14 -4.74 13.12
N ASN A 33 1.52 -6.00 12.89
CA ASN A 33 1.07 -7.10 13.75
C ASN A 33 1.60 -6.95 15.18
N ALA A 34 2.82 -6.45 15.35
CA ALA A 34 3.42 -6.27 16.67
C ALA A 34 2.73 -5.16 17.47
N GLN A 35 2.26 -4.12 16.81
CA GLN A 35 1.58 -2.99 17.47
C GLN A 35 0.16 -3.30 17.89
N LYS A 36 -0.44 -4.35 17.36
CA LYS A 36 -1.81 -4.80 17.68
C LYS A 36 -2.89 -3.77 17.43
N THR A 37 -2.61 -2.73 16.65
CA THR A 37 -3.62 -1.74 16.23
C THR A 37 -4.45 -2.23 15.06
N GLY A 38 -3.96 -3.24 14.37
CA GLY A 38 -4.64 -3.89 13.26
C GLY A 38 -4.02 -5.25 13.03
N LYS A 39 -4.58 -6.00 12.08
CA LYS A 39 -4.10 -7.32 11.72
C LYS A 39 -3.84 -7.36 10.22
N VAL A 40 -2.65 -7.76 9.83
CA VAL A 40 -2.35 -7.99 8.42
C VAL A 40 -3.13 -9.23 7.96
N ILE A 41 -3.99 -9.06 6.96
CA ILE A 41 -4.80 -10.15 6.41
C ILE A 41 -4.35 -10.57 5.01
N ALA A 42 -3.51 -9.79 4.36
CA ALA A 42 -2.93 -10.14 3.06
C ALA A 42 -1.64 -9.35 2.85
N GLY A 43 -0.74 -9.89 2.06
CA GLY A 43 0.56 -9.27 1.80
C GLY A 43 1.57 -9.50 2.93
N GLY A 44 2.76 -8.98 2.76
CA GLY A 44 3.86 -9.25 3.68
C GLY A 44 4.24 -10.72 3.62
N ARG A 45 4.05 -11.42 4.74
CA ARG A 45 4.30 -12.87 4.81
C ARG A 45 3.14 -13.70 4.30
N LEU A 46 1.99 -13.08 4.03
CA LEU A 46 0.80 -13.73 3.51
C LEU A 46 0.66 -13.45 2.02
N PRO A 47 -0.10 -14.29 1.30
CA PRO A 47 -0.42 -13.99 -0.10
C PRO A 47 -1.17 -12.66 -0.22
N GLU A 48 -0.93 -11.95 -1.30
CA GLU A 48 -1.68 -10.75 -1.62
C GLU A 48 -3.13 -11.09 -1.96
N LYS A 49 -4.02 -10.14 -1.71
CA LYS A 49 -5.44 -10.28 -2.06
C LYS A 49 -5.78 -9.36 -3.21
N LEU A 50 -6.47 -9.90 -4.21
CA LEU A 50 -7.00 -9.10 -5.31
C LEU A 50 -8.25 -8.33 -4.85
N ILE A 51 -8.23 -7.01 -5.02
CA ILE A 51 -9.38 -6.15 -4.79
C ILE A 51 -9.92 -5.73 -6.16
N LYS A 52 -11.21 -5.96 -6.40
CA LYS A 52 -11.83 -5.54 -7.66
C LYS A 52 -11.96 -4.02 -7.69
N THR A 53 -11.52 -3.43 -8.79
CA THR A 53 -11.52 -1.98 -8.97
C THR A 53 -12.22 -1.64 -10.30
N PRO A 54 -13.55 -1.87 -10.38
CA PRO A 54 -14.27 -1.77 -11.66
C PRO A 54 -14.28 -0.34 -12.24
N LEU A 55 -14.13 0.67 -11.41
CA LEU A 55 -14.08 2.07 -11.87
C LEU A 55 -12.67 2.57 -12.11
N GLY A 56 -11.68 1.74 -11.91
CA GLY A 56 -10.28 2.13 -12.01
C GLY A 56 -9.70 1.98 -13.41
N THR A 57 -8.43 2.36 -13.54
CA THR A 57 -7.68 2.16 -14.79
C THR A 57 -7.45 0.68 -15.08
N LYS A 58 -7.41 -0.14 -14.02
CA LYS A 58 -7.39 -1.59 -14.13
C LYS A 58 -8.59 -2.15 -13.38
N SER A 59 -9.02 -3.34 -13.78
CA SER A 59 -10.20 -3.98 -13.18
C SER A 59 -9.93 -4.58 -11.80
N GLY A 60 -8.68 -4.71 -11.43
CA GLY A 60 -8.30 -5.23 -10.12
C GLY A 60 -6.91 -4.79 -9.73
N ARG A 61 -6.68 -4.68 -8.42
CA ARG A 61 -5.40 -4.32 -7.84
C ARG A 61 -5.10 -5.20 -6.64
N ARG A 62 -3.82 -5.44 -6.39
CA ARG A 62 -3.36 -6.16 -5.21
C ARG A 62 -2.54 -5.21 -4.36
N PRO A 63 -3.09 -4.72 -3.22
CA PRO A 63 -2.28 -3.94 -2.28
C PRO A 63 -1.09 -4.77 -1.81
N ASP A 64 0.03 -4.11 -1.57
CA ASP A 64 1.21 -4.81 -1.02
C ASP A 64 0.93 -5.37 0.37
N ILE A 65 0.16 -4.64 1.16
CA ILE A 65 -0.30 -5.10 2.48
C ILE A 65 -1.76 -4.66 2.63
N LEU A 66 -2.59 -5.54 3.18
CA LEU A 66 -3.97 -5.23 3.53
C LEU A 66 -4.14 -5.48 5.02
N VAL A 67 -4.69 -4.49 5.72
CA VAL A 67 -4.83 -4.51 7.18
C VAL A 67 -6.30 -4.41 7.55
N GLU A 68 -6.72 -5.23 8.50
CA GLU A 68 -8.05 -5.15 9.10
C GLU A 68 -7.94 -4.51 10.48
N LEU A 69 -8.72 -3.48 10.71
CA LEU A 69 -8.76 -2.79 12.00
C LEU A 69 -9.75 -3.47 12.94
N ALA A 70 -9.72 -3.08 14.21
CA ALA A 70 -10.56 -3.69 15.25
C ALA A 70 -12.06 -3.59 14.94
N ASP A 71 -12.48 -2.54 14.22
CA ASP A 71 -13.87 -2.35 13.83
C ASP A 71 -14.28 -3.11 12.56
N GLY A 72 -13.37 -3.90 12.01
CA GLY A 72 -13.60 -4.67 10.80
C GLY A 72 -13.32 -3.92 9.50
N SER A 73 -12.99 -2.65 9.56
CA SER A 73 -12.65 -1.88 8.37
C SER A 73 -11.24 -2.24 7.89
N TRP A 74 -10.98 -1.97 6.61
CA TRP A 74 -9.70 -2.30 5.98
C TRP A 74 -9.00 -1.04 5.50
N PHE A 75 -7.67 -1.08 5.53
CA PHE A 75 -6.87 -0.15 4.75
C PHE A 75 -5.71 -0.91 4.11
N GLY A 76 -5.16 -0.32 3.05
CA GLY A 76 -4.05 -0.95 2.34
C GLY A 76 -2.80 -0.09 2.38
N ILE A 77 -1.66 -0.71 2.16
CA ILE A 77 -0.37 -0.06 2.06
C ILE A 77 0.27 -0.50 0.75
N ASN A 78 0.73 0.47 -0.04
CA ASN A 78 1.58 0.19 -1.19
C ASN A 78 2.96 0.79 -0.97
N VAL A 79 3.97 0.04 -1.33
CA VAL A 79 5.37 0.44 -1.23
C VAL A 79 5.89 0.66 -2.65
N GLY A 80 6.48 1.81 -2.91
CA GLY A 80 6.92 2.10 -4.26
C GLY A 80 7.90 3.26 -4.32
N LYS A 81 8.18 3.70 -5.55
CA LYS A 81 9.16 4.75 -5.81
C LYS A 81 8.51 6.12 -5.91
N LEU A 82 9.28 7.13 -5.52
CA LEU A 82 8.91 8.52 -5.72
C LEU A 82 9.56 9.05 -6.99
N THR A 83 8.92 10.06 -7.60
CA THR A 83 9.54 10.87 -8.64
C THR A 83 10.58 11.80 -8.00
N PRO A 84 11.45 12.46 -8.80
CA PRO A 84 12.36 13.47 -8.25
C PRO A 84 11.65 14.59 -7.50
N GLY A 85 10.37 14.85 -7.82
CA GLY A 85 9.56 15.85 -7.12
C GLY A 85 8.98 15.39 -5.80
N GLY A 86 9.23 14.15 -5.38
CA GLY A 86 8.79 13.64 -4.09
C GLY A 86 7.38 13.10 -4.04
N ILE A 87 6.78 12.81 -5.19
CA ILE A 87 5.45 12.20 -5.27
C ILE A 87 5.56 10.78 -5.83
N PRO A 88 4.58 9.90 -5.55
CA PRO A 88 4.62 8.55 -6.12
C PRO A 88 4.68 8.59 -7.65
N VAL A 89 5.37 7.63 -8.27
CA VAL A 89 5.39 7.52 -9.72
C VAL A 89 3.99 7.25 -10.25
N LYS A 90 3.74 7.60 -11.51
CA LYS A 90 2.40 7.59 -12.11
C LYS A 90 1.65 6.26 -11.90
N ARG A 91 2.32 5.13 -12.14
CA ARG A 91 1.67 3.82 -11.99
C ARG A 91 1.24 3.55 -10.56
N GLU A 92 1.98 4.08 -9.57
CA GLU A 92 1.62 3.94 -8.16
C GLU A 92 0.40 4.80 -7.82
N ILE A 93 0.36 6.03 -8.36
CA ILE A 93 -0.80 6.90 -8.16
C ILE A 93 -2.05 6.24 -8.74
N GLU A 94 -1.96 5.66 -9.93
CA GLU A 94 -3.10 4.98 -10.55
C GLU A 94 -3.59 3.82 -9.70
N ALA A 95 -2.66 3.02 -9.16
CA ALA A 95 -3.03 1.90 -8.30
C ALA A 95 -3.69 2.38 -7.01
N LEU A 96 -3.14 3.42 -6.39
CA LEU A 96 -3.72 4.00 -5.17
C LEU A 96 -5.12 4.54 -5.43
N CYS A 97 -5.29 5.27 -6.53
CA CYS A 97 -6.60 5.83 -6.91
C CYS A 97 -7.63 4.73 -7.13
N ASP A 98 -7.26 3.68 -7.87
CA ASP A 98 -8.16 2.57 -8.13
C ASP A 98 -8.65 1.95 -6.82
N LEU A 99 -7.75 1.73 -5.88
CA LEU A 99 -8.08 1.13 -4.59
C LEU A 99 -8.93 2.06 -3.72
N VAL A 100 -8.60 3.35 -3.67
CA VAL A 100 -9.39 4.32 -2.91
C VAL A 100 -10.81 4.40 -3.47
N GLU A 101 -10.95 4.41 -4.78
CA GLU A 101 -12.27 4.44 -5.41
C GLU A 101 -13.07 3.16 -5.16
N ALA A 102 -12.39 2.05 -4.93
CA ALA A 102 -13.02 0.78 -4.56
C ALA A 102 -13.40 0.71 -3.07
N GLY A 103 -13.11 1.75 -2.30
CA GLY A 103 -13.47 1.82 -0.90
C GLY A 103 -12.38 1.40 0.07
N ILE A 104 -11.15 1.22 -0.41
CA ILE A 104 -10.01 0.84 0.43
C ILE A 104 -9.13 2.07 0.65
N PRO A 105 -9.13 2.67 1.86
CA PRO A 105 -8.17 3.73 2.18
C PRO A 105 -6.74 3.23 1.99
N MET A 106 -5.87 4.04 1.41
CA MET A 106 -4.52 3.63 1.08
C MET A 106 -3.47 4.53 1.70
N VAL A 107 -2.37 3.92 2.10
CA VAL A 107 -1.15 4.61 2.56
C VAL A 107 -0.04 4.22 1.60
N PHE A 108 0.74 5.20 1.17
CA PHE A 108 1.90 4.96 0.33
C PHE A 108 3.18 5.10 1.16
N VAL A 109 4.04 4.10 1.10
CA VAL A 109 5.34 4.12 1.78
C VAL A 109 6.43 4.08 0.71
N PRO A 110 7.22 5.14 0.59
CA PRO A 110 8.29 5.15 -0.41
C PRO A 110 9.48 4.31 0.02
N TYR A 111 10.19 3.74 -0.96
CA TYR A 111 11.48 3.10 -0.74
C TYR A 111 12.50 3.63 -1.75
N GLY A 112 13.76 3.58 -1.37
CA GLY A 112 14.87 4.04 -2.21
C GLY A 112 15.04 5.52 -2.24
#